data_2b2e71a87069961f7fc450b781922df6
#
_entry.id   2b2e71a87069961f7fc450b781922df6
#
_cell.length_a   1.000
_cell.length_b   1.000
_cell.length_c   1.000
_cell.angle_alpha   90.00
_cell.angle_beta   90.00
_cell.angle_gamma   90.00
#
_symmetry.space_group_name_H-M   'P 1'
#
loop_
_entity.id
_entity.type
_entity.pdbx_description
1 polymer ?
#
loop_
_entity_poly.entity_id
_entity_poly.type
_entity_poly.pdbx_seq_one_letter_code
_entity_poly.pdbx_strand_id
1 'polypeptide(L)'
;MILWLRSLAFYFFLFTTVSIYASVIVLVIPFTNVHTRYNIGVSWCRLALKALTLLCGIRFQIEGFSNIPQNSHKPLIILGKHQSAWETIAYPSIFPRQLCFVFKRELFFLPFFGWALASLKMIHINRGDRDKARAKVTLQGERTLARGEWIVIYPEGTRTPRGSFKSYRKGGVRLAISAHSDILPVAQNSGAVWPRNTVLKRPGLITVSIGPIITVAGKTEDELQAELESWMEAEMHRLDPEAYMH
;
A
#
# COMPACT_ATOMS: atom_id res chain seq x y z
N MET A 1 -29.00 9.51 -1.03
CA MET A 1 -29.51 8.21 -0.53
C MET A 1 -28.82 7.02 -1.22
N ILE A 2 -28.84 6.88 -2.53
CA ILE A 2 -28.25 5.72 -3.27
C ILE A 2 -26.76 5.52 -2.97
N LEU A 3 -25.94 6.57 -2.94
CA LEU A 3 -24.50 6.44 -2.66
C LEU A 3 -24.22 5.88 -1.25
N TRP A 4 -25.02 6.23 -0.26
CA TRP A 4 -24.92 5.70 1.08
C TRP A 4 -25.26 4.22 1.13
N LEU A 5 -26.35 3.79 0.48
CA LEU A 5 -26.73 2.38 0.42
C LEU A 5 -25.67 1.53 -0.25
N ARG A 6 -25.11 2.00 -1.38
CA ARG A 6 -24.02 1.33 -2.10
C ARG A 6 -22.76 1.22 -1.25
N SER A 7 -22.41 2.30 -0.54
CA SER A 7 -21.24 2.32 0.34
C SER A 7 -21.40 1.39 1.53
N LEU A 8 -22.57 1.35 2.16
CA LEU A 8 -22.89 0.46 3.27
C LEU A 8 -22.90 -1.02 2.81
N ALA A 9 -23.50 -1.30 1.67
CA ALA A 9 -23.48 -2.65 1.08
C ALA A 9 -22.04 -3.13 0.82
N PHE A 10 -21.19 -2.24 0.31
CA PHE A 10 -19.77 -2.55 0.12
C PHE A 10 -19.05 -2.79 1.44
N TYR A 11 -19.29 -1.98 2.48
CA TYR A 11 -18.67 -2.22 3.80
C TYR A 11 -19.15 -3.52 4.42
N PHE A 12 -20.43 -3.83 4.36
CA PHE A 12 -20.96 -5.11 4.82
C PHE A 12 -20.26 -6.26 4.12
N PHE A 13 -20.18 -6.21 2.78
CA PHE A 13 -19.46 -7.19 1.98
C PHE A 13 -17.97 -7.28 2.40
N LEU A 14 -17.30 -6.15 2.53
CA LEU A 14 -15.87 -6.08 2.87
C LEU A 14 -15.60 -6.73 4.24
N PHE A 15 -16.36 -6.36 5.28
CA PHE A 15 -16.16 -6.89 6.63
C PHE A 15 -16.51 -8.38 6.73
N THR A 16 -17.57 -8.81 6.09
CA THR A 16 -17.96 -10.22 6.06
C THR A 16 -16.89 -11.06 5.37
N THR A 17 -16.47 -10.65 4.18
CA THR A 17 -15.52 -11.45 3.41
C THR A 17 -14.09 -11.39 3.97
N VAL A 18 -13.63 -10.25 4.52
CA VAL A 18 -12.31 -10.22 5.17
C VAL A 18 -12.26 -11.11 6.39
N SER A 19 -13.36 -11.19 7.17
CA SER A 19 -13.43 -12.09 8.33
C SER A 19 -13.35 -13.56 7.90
N ILE A 20 -14.07 -13.94 6.84
CA ILE A 20 -14.01 -15.29 6.28
C ILE A 20 -12.61 -15.63 5.80
N TYR A 21 -12.01 -14.78 4.96
CA TYR A 21 -10.68 -15.03 4.41
C TYR A 21 -9.59 -15.03 5.47
N ALA A 22 -9.66 -14.13 6.46
CA ALA A 22 -8.75 -14.12 7.59
C ALA A 22 -8.85 -15.42 8.41
N SER A 23 -10.06 -15.91 8.67
CA SER A 23 -10.28 -17.20 9.34
C SER A 23 -9.71 -18.37 8.54
N VAL A 24 -9.95 -18.40 7.23
CA VAL A 24 -9.35 -19.41 6.34
C VAL A 24 -7.82 -19.37 6.41
N ILE A 25 -7.21 -18.18 6.31
CA ILE A 25 -5.75 -18.04 6.41
C ILE A 25 -5.24 -18.60 7.73
N VAL A 26 -5.91 -18.30 8.85
CA VAL A 26 -5.50 -18.79 10.17
C VAL A 26 -5.62 -20.33 10.26
N LEU A 27 -6.73 -20.89 9.76
CA LEU A 27 -6.97 -22.34 9.79
C LEU A 27 -5.97 -23.13 8.96
N VAL A 28 -5.49 -22.56 7.85
CA VAL A 28 -4.53 -23.25 6.97
C VAL A 28 -3.07 -23.03 7.34
N ILE A 29 -2.77 -22.27 8.42
CA ILE A 29 -1.38 -22.01 8.86
C ILE A 29 -0.57 -23.30 8.99
N PRO A 30 -1.07 -24.38 9.66
CA PRO A 30 -0.28 -25.60 9.84
C PRO A 30 0.03 -26.35 8.53
N PHE A 31 -0.75 -26.12 7.49
CA PHE A 31 -0.73 -26.90 6.24
C PHE A 31 -0.13 -26.13 5.05
N THR A 32 0.21 -24.84 5.23
CA THR A 32 0.60 -23.98 4.11
C THR A 32 1.82 -23.12 4.43
N ASN A 33 2.56 -22.76 3.39
CA ASN A 33 3.64 -21.78 3.50
C ASN A 33 3.10 -20.34 3.40
N VAL A 34 3.96 -19.37 3.67
CA VAL A 34 3.61 -17.93 3.66
C VAL A 34 3.09 -17.48 2.29
N HIS A 35 3.69 -17.97 1.20
CA HIS A 35 3.32 -17.60 -0.16
C HIS A 35 1.89 -18.05 -0.50
N THR A 36 1.51 -19.28 -0.13
CA THR A 36 0.13 -19.78 -0.31
C THR A 36 -0.87 -18.93 0.44
N ARG A 37 -0.59 -18.60 1.71
CA ARG A 37 -1.46 -17.72 2.52
C ARG A 37 -1.56 -16.31 1.93
N TYR A 38 -0.45 -15.77 1.42
CA TYR A 38 -0.45 -14.49 0.73
C TYR A 38 -1.35 -14.52 -0.50
N ASN A 39 -1.29 -15.56 -1.32
CA ASN A 39 -2.14 -15.72 -2.51
C ASN A 39 -3.63 -15.84 -2.15
N ILE A 40 -3.99 -16.46 -1.02
CA ILE A 40 -5.36 -16.41 -0.49
C ILE A 40 -5.75 -14.95 -0.18
N GLY A 41 -4.88 -14.19 0.47
CA GLY A 41 -5.10 -12.76 0.71
C GLY A 41 -5.25 -11.95 -0.59
N VAL A 42 -4.42 -12.21 -1.61
CA VAL A 42 -4.52 -11.56 -2.92
C VAL A 42 -5.84 -11.90 -3.61
N SER A 43 -6.32 -13.13 -3.51
CA SER A 43 -7.62 -13.51 -4.08
C SER A 43 -8.77 -12.74 -3.43
N TRP A 44 -8.71 -12.49 -2.11
CA TRP A 44 -9.65 -11.62 -1.42
C TRP A 44 -9.52 -10.15 -1.92
N CYS A 45 -8.31 -9.64 -2.08
CA CYS A 45 -8.10 -8.30 -2.62
C CYS A 45 -8.76 -8.12 -3.99
N ARG A 46 -8.58 -9.09 -4.89
CA ARG A 46 -9.23 -9.08 -6.23
C ARG A 46 -10.76 -9.13 -6.12
N LEU A 47 -11.29 -9.94 -5.21
CA LEU A 47 -12.72 -10.02 -4.95
C LEU A 47 -13.27 -8.68 -4.43
N ALA A 48 -12.57 -8.05 -3.47
CA ALA A 48 -12.94 -6.75 -2.91
C ALA A 48 -12.93 -5.64 -3.97
N LEU A 49 -11.95 -5.62 -4.88
CA LEU A 49 -11.90 -4.65 -5.98
C LEU A 49 -13.04 -4.87 -6.99
N LYS A 50 -13.39 -6.11 -7.32
CA LYS A 50 -14.56 -6.42 -8.17
C LYS A 50 -15.85 -5.94 -7.50
N ALA A 51 -16.04 -6.23 -6.21
CA ALA A 51 -17.20 -5.77 -5.46
C ALA A 51 -17.26 -4.23 -5.38
N LEU A 52 -16.12 -3.56 -5.20
CA LEU A 52 -16.02 -2.10 -5.21
C LEU A 52 -16.49 -1.51 -6.54
N THR A 53 -16.07 -2.12 -7.65
CA THR A 53 -16.51 -1.71 -8.99
C THR A 53 -18.01 -1.92 -9.18
N LEU A 54 -18.53 -3.09 -8.82
CA LEU A 54 -19.95 -3.42 -9.01
C LEU A 54 -20.87 -2.60 -8.09
N LEU A 55 -20.54 -2.52 -6.82
CA LEU A 55 -21.38 -1.87 -5.81
C LEU A 55 -21.21 -0.35 -5.81
N CYS A 56 -19.99 0.17 -5.91
CA CYS A 56 -19.71 1.60 -5.80
C CYS A 56 -19.38 2.29 -7.12
N GLY A 57 -19.20 1.55 -8.22
CA GLY A 57 -18.84 2.15 -9.52
C GLY A 57 -17.42 2.71 -9.55
N ILE A 58 -16.52 2.26 -8.66
CA ILE A 58 -15.13 2.70 -8.63
C ILE A 58 -14.31 1.75 -9.48
N ARG A 59 -13.70 2.28 -10.52
CA ARG A 59 -12.78 1.57 -11.42
C ARG A 59 -11.36 2.08 -11.21
N PHE A 60 -10.37 1.36 -11.72
CA PHE A 60 -9.00 1.84 -11.72
C PHE A 60 -8.29 1.48 -13.03
N GLN A 61 -7.28 2.27 -13.35
CA GLN A 61 -6.34 2.04 -14.44
C GLN A 61 -4.90 2.21 -13.93
N ILE A 62 -3.95 1.64 -14.67
CA ILE A 62 -2.54 1.69 -14.31
C ILE A 62 -1.78 2.34 -15.46
N GLU A 63 -1.01 3.37 -15.14
CA GLU A 63 -0.04 4.01 -16.01
C GLU A 63 1.37 3.63 -15.56
N GLY A 64 2.31 3.55 -16.48
CA GLY A 64 3.70 3.19 -16.18
C GLY A 64 3.90 1.72 -15.77
N PHE A 65 3.01 0.81 -16.19
CA PHE A 65 3.13 -0.62 -15.89
C PHE A 65 4.46 -1.22 -16.37
N SER A 66 5.04 -0.69 -17.44
CA SER A 66 6.36 -1.07 -17.97
C SER A 66 7.52 -0.78 -17.01
N ASN A 67 7.32 0.13 -16.04
CA ASN A 67 8.32 0.43 -15.01
C ASN A 67 8.40 -0.66 -13.93
N ILE A 68 7.44 -1.59 -13.90
CA ILE A 68 7.51 -2.77 -13.02
C ILE A 68 8.46 -3.78 -13.64
N PRO A 69 9.58 -4.12 -12.98
CA PRO A 69 10.52 -5.10 -13.51
C PRO A 69 9.91 -6.51 -13.45
N GLN A 70 9.51 -7.03 -14.63
CA GLN A 70 8.81 -8.32 -14.73
C GLN A 70 9.71 -9.51 -14.40
N ASN A 71 10.98 -9.45 -14.76
CA ASN A 71 11.94 -10.54 -14.64
C ASN A 71 13.05 -10.29 -13.60
N SER A 72 13.01 -9.19 -12.89
CA SER A 72 14.02 -8.87 -11.89
C SER A 72 13.77 -9.64 -10.60
N HIS A 73 14.78 -10.37 -10.14
CA HIS A 73 14.80 -10.93 -8.79
C HIS A 73 15.17 -9.89 -7.73
N LYS A 74 15.56 -8.68 -8.14
CA LYS A 74 15.92 -7.60 -7.21
C LYS A 74 14.68 -7.16 -6.42
N PRO A 75 14.76 -7.15 -5.10
CA PRO A 75 13.71 -6.61 -4.28
C PRO A 75 13.60 -5.09 -4.48
N LEU A 76 12.40 -4.55 -4.31
CA LEU A 76 12.13 -3.13 -4.43
C LEU A 76 11.39 -2.60 -3.20
N ILE A 77 11.58 -1.32 -2.94
CA ILE A 77 10.77 -0.58 -1.98
C ILE A 77 9.80 0.30 -2.74
N ILE A 78 8.52 0.00 -2.63
CA ILE A 78 7.45 0.83 -3.16
C ILE A 78 7.23 1.98 -2.17
N LEU A 79 7.50 3.21 -2.61
CA LEU A 79 7.14 4.42 -1.88
C LEU A 79 5.91 5.03 -2.54
N GLY A 80 4.76 4.88 -1.87
CA GLY A 80 3.45 5.23 -2.45
C GLY A 80 2.77 6.39 -1.76
N LYS A 81 2.00 7.19 -2.51
CA LYS A 81 1.06 8.16 -1.97
C LYS A 81 -0.02 7.45 -1.15
N HIS A 82 -0.44 8.04 -0.02
CA HIS A 82 -1.41 7.42 0.87
C HIS A 82 -2.62 8.31 1.11
N GLN A 83 -3.74 8.05 0.44
CA GLN A 83 -4.96 8.84 0.55
C GLN A 83 -6.17 8.03 1.05
N SER A 84 -6.17 6.71 0.84
CA SER A 84 -7.32 5.86 1.05
C SER A 84 -6.95 4.52 1.73
N ALA A 85 -7.93 3.69 2.01
CA ALA A 85 -7.70 2.27 2.29
C ALA A 85 -7.57 1.45 1.00
N TRP A 86 -7.93 2.03 -0.13
CA TRP A 86 -7.93 1.38 -1.44
C TRP A 86 -6.56 0.83 -1.81
N GLU A 87 -5.48 1.60 -1.59
CA GLU A 87 -4.11 1.23 -1.96
C GLU A 87 -3.68 -0.09 -1.31
N THR A 88 -4.08 -0.30 -0.05
CA THR A 88 -3.71 -1.52 0.69
C THR A 88 -4.42 -2.76 0.16
N ILE A 89 -5.56 -2.58 -0.51
CA ILE A 89 -6.33 -3.64 -1.15
C ILE A 89 -5.87 -3.83 -2.61
N ALA A 90 -5.53 -2.74 -3.30
CA ALA A 90 -5.22 -2.79 -4.73
C ALA A 90 -3.79 -3.29 -5.02
N TYR A 91 -2.80 -2.80 -4.28
CA TYR A 91 -1.39 -3.10 -4.56
C TYR A 91 -1.05 -4.60 -4.57
N PRO A 92 -1.57 -5.45 -3.67
CA PRO A 92 -1.34 -6.90 -3.76
C PRO A 92 -1.83 -7.54 -5.06
N SER A 93 -2.79 -6.91 -5.74
CA SER A 93 -3.34 -7.38 -7.01
C SER A 93 -2.63 -6.80 -8.24
N ILE A 94 -1.90 -5.71 -8.07
CA ILE A 94 -1.20 -4.97 -9.14
C ILE A 94 0.23 -5.48 -9.29
N PHE A 95 0.94 -5.63 -8.19
CA PHE A 95 2.36 -5.95 -8.22
C PHE A 95 2.61 -7.46 -8.26
N PRO A 96 3.62 -7.93 -9.06
CA PRO A 96 3.84 -9.36 -9.31
C PRO A 96 4.50 -10.10 -8.15
N ARG A 97 5.07 -9.37 -7.18
CA ARG A 97 5.79 -9.94 -6.03
C ARG A 97 4.96 -9.87 -4.76
N GLN A 98 5.28 -10.74 -3.81
CA GLN A 98 4.72 -10.66 -2.48
C GLN A 98 5.08 -9.31 -1.84
N LEU A 99 4.08 -8.58 -1.37
CA LEU A 99 4.23 -7.29 -0.73
C LEU A 99 4.20 -7.43 0.79
N CYS A 100 5.15 -6.81 1.45
CA CYS A 100 5.17 -6.63 2.90
C CYS A 100 4.77 -5.19 3.22
N PHE A 101 3.67 -5.02 3.94
CA PHE A 101 3.21 -3.71 4.39
C PHE A 101 3.71 -3.40 5.79
N VAL A 102 4.00 -2.11 6.02
CA VAL A 102 4.24 -1.57 7.36
C VAL A 102 2.92 -1.07 7.94
N PHE A 103 2.42 -1.75 8.95
CA PHE A 103 1.11 -1.45 9.53
C PHE A 103 1.16 -1.13 11.04
N LYS A 104 0.05 -0.61 11.54
CA LYS A 104 -0.10 -0.21 12.94
C LYS A 104 -0.23 -1.43 13.86
N ARG A 105 0.54 -1.47 14.96
CA ARG A 105 0.54 -2.59 15.91
C ARG A 105 -0.86 -2.97 16.43
N GLU A 106 -1.75 -2.00 16.56
CA GLU A 106 -3.10 -2.21 17.08
C GLU A 106 -3.96 -3.14 16.21
N LEU A 107 -3.67 -3.19 14.90
CA LEU A 107 -4.36 -4.14 14.00
C LEU A 107 -4.01 -5.60 14.30
N PHE A 108 -2.90 -5.84 14.99
CA PHE A 108 -2.49 -7.17 15.41
C PHE A 108 -3.44 -7.79 16.45
N PHE A 109 -4.13 -6.94 17.22
CA PHE A 109 -5.06 -7.38 18.27
C PHE A 109 -6.47 -7.67 17.73
N LEU A 110 -6.74 -7.42 16.45
CA LEU A 110 -8.00 -7.81 15.85
C LEU A 110 -8.02 -9.33 15.64
N PRO A 111 -8.95 -10.07 16.28
CA PRO A 111 -9.05 -11.51 16.12
C PRO A 111 -9.10 -11.91 14.65
N PHE A 112 -8.53 -13.05 14.31
CA PHE A 112 -8.38 -13.60 12.96
C PHE A 112 -7.59 -12.70 12.02
N PHE A 113 -8.00 -11.43 11.81
CA PHE A 113 -7.35 -10.49 10.90
C PHE A 113 -5.89 -10.21 11.31
N GLY A 114 -5.67 -9.88 12.59
CA GLY A 114 -4.33 -9.65 13.12
C GLY A 114 -3.45 -10.91 13.06
N TRP A 115 -4.03 -12.07 13.34
CA TRP A 115 -3.34 -13.36 13.28
C TRP A 115 -2.99 -13.73 11.82
N ALA A 116 -3.90 -13.47 10.88
CA ALA A 116 -3.62 -13.64 9.46
C ALA A 116 -2.45 -12.74 9.02
N LEU A 117 -2.47 -11.44 9.37
CA LEU A 117 -1.35 -10.52 9.08
C LEU A 117 -0.03 -10.97 9.70
N ALA A 118 -0.07 -11.51 10.94
CA ALA A 118 1.10 -12.10 11.58
C ALA A 118 1.68 -13.27 10.79
N SER A 119 0.80 -14.16 10.33
CA SER A 119 1.19 -15.33 9.56
C SER A 119 1.79 -14.99 8.20
N LEU A 120 1.51 -13.80 7.67
CA LEU A 120 2.05 -13.24 6.43
C LEU A 120 3.38 -12.49 6.63
N LYS A 121 3.94 -12.47 7.85
CA LYS A 121 5.21 -11.81 8.21
C LYS A 121 5.24 -10.32 7.87
N MET A 122 4.10 -9.64 7.94
CA MET A 122 4.01 -8.19 7.74
C MET A 122 4.74 -7.44 8.87
N ILE A 123 5.27 -6.24 8.58
CA ILE A 123 5.98 -5.41 9.54
C ILE A 123 4.99 -4.57 10.34
N HIS A 124 4.91 -4.77 11.65
CA HIS A 124 4.08 -3.95 12.51
C HIS A 124 4.91 -2.99 13.36
N ILE A 125 4.45 -1.76 13.52
CA ILE A 125 5.13 -0.71 14.28
C ILE A 125 4.23 -0.10 15.36
N ASN A 126 4.85 0.25 16.49
CA ASN A 126 4.25 1.16 17.46
C ASN A 126 4.63 2.59 17.08
N ARG A 127 3.66 3.38 16.62
CA ARG A 127 3.90 4.77 16.20
C ARG A 127 4.18 5.73 17.35
N GLY A 128 3.92 5.31 18.60
CA GLY A 128 4.23 6.08 19.80
C GLY A 128 5.72 6.09 20.15
N ASP A 129 6.47 5.06 19.72
CA ASP A 129 7.91 4.95 19.96
C ASP A 129 8.64 5.01 18.59
N ARG A 130 9.01 6.22 18.19
CA ARG A 130 9.54 6.49 16.86
C ARG A 130 10.88 5.81 16.60
N ASP A 131 11.76 5.75 17.58
CA ASP A 131 13.11 5.21 17.40
C ASP A 131 13.07 3.68 17.32
N LYS A 132 12.32 3.03 18.22
CA LYS A 132 12.09 1.58 18.12
C LYS A 132 11.34 1.20 16.86
N ALA A 133 10.34 2.00 16.42
CA ALA A 133 9.63 1.75 15.18
C ALA A 133 10.57 1.84 13.98
N ARG A 134 11.48 2.83 13.96
CA ARG A 134 12.49 3.00 12.90
C ARG A 134 13.45 1.81 12.86
N ALA A 135 14.08 1.47 13.98
CA ALA A 135 15.01 0.35 14.07
C ALA A 135 14.35 -0.98 13.64
N LYS A 136 13.08 -1.18 14.03
CA LYS A 136 12.31 -2.37 13.64
C LYS A 136 12.04 -2.42 12.14
N VAL A 137 11.64 -1.29 11.52
CA VAL A 137 11.40 -1.23 10.07
C VAL A 137 12.69 -1.53 9.32
N THR A 138 13.82 -0.98 9.73
CA THR A 138 15.11 -1.25 9.09
C THR A 138 15.45 -2.74 9.20
N LEU A 139 15.52 -3.30 10.39
CA LEU A 139 15.92 -4.69 10.61
C LEU A 139 14.98 -5.70 9.93
N GLN A 140 13.67 -5.52 10.08
CA GLN A 140 12.70 -6.43 9.47
C GLN A 140 12.57 -6.18 7.97
N GLY A 141 12.75 -4.94 7.53
CA GLY A 141 12.75 -4.56 6.13
C GLY A 141 13.89 -5.23 5.36
N GLU A 142 15.12 -5.13 5.85
CA GLU A 142 16.28 -5.80 5.25
C GLU A 142 16.07 -7.31 5.13
N ARG A 143 15.56 -7.95 6.19
CA ARG A 143 15.22 -9.38 6.17
C ARG A 143 14.13 -9.72 5.15
N THR A 144 13.18 -8.84 4.96
CA THR A 144 12.08 -9.00 3.99
C THR A 144 12.61 -8.90 2.57
N LEU A 145 13.39 -7.86 2.28
CA LEU A 145 14.04 -7.66 0.99
C LEU A 145 15.00 -8.80 0.64
N ALA A 146 15.76 -9.30 1.63
CA ALA A 146 16.65 -10.47 1.44
C ALA A 146 15.91 -11.76 1.05
N ARG A 147 14.60 -11.86 1.35
CA ARG A 147 13.75 -12.98 0.89
C ARG A 147 13.18 -12.77 -0.51
N GLY A 148 13.49 -11.64 -1.17
CA GLY A 148 12.96 -11.28 -2.49
C GLY A 148 11.54 -10.74 -2.47
N GLU A 149 10.99 -10.42 -1.29
CA GLU A 149 9.70 -9.76 -1.13
C GLU A 149 9.87 -8.25 -1.32
N TRP A 150 8.83 -7.56 -1.79
CA TRP A 150 8.84 -6.11 -1.91
C TRP A 150 8.18 -5.46 -0.70
N ILE A 151 8.63 -4.28 -0.33
CA ILE A 151 8.08 -3.55 0.82
C ILE A 151 7.29 -2.35 0.33
N VAL A 152 6.11 -2.14 0.93
CA VAL A 152 5.30 -0.94 0.70
C VAL A 152 5.40 -0.03 1.91
N ILE A 153 5.87 1.18 1.70
CA ILE A 153 5.93 2.24 2.71
C ILE A 153 5.22 3.48 2.15
N TYR A 154 4.41 4.09 3.00
CA TYR A 154 3.79 5.37 2.72
C TYR A 154 4.58 6.46 3.45
N PRO A 155 5.36 7.30 2.72
CA PRO A 155 6.30 8.24 3.34
C PRO A 155 5.60 9.30 4.18
N GLU A 156 4.35 9.62 3.92
CA GLU A 156 3.54 10.53 4.75
C GLU A 156 3.27 9.97 6.16
N GLY A 157 3.38 8.65 6.34
CA GLY A 157 3.15 7.93 7.61
C GLY A 157 1.69 7.87 8.05
N THR A 158 0.78 8.45 7.30
CA THR A 158 -0.68 8.39 7.50
C THR A 158 -1.38 8.77 6.21
N ARG A 159 -2.65 8.41 6.07
CA ARG A 159 -3.46 8.87 4.94
C ARG A 159 -3.63 10.39 4.98
N THR A 160 -3.37 11.06 3.83
CA THR A 160 -3.51 12.51 3.64
C THR A 160 -4.82 12.84 2.94
N PRO A 161 -5.45 13.97 3.23
CA PRO A 161 -6.59 14.44 2.45
C PRO A 161 -6.20 14.69 0.98
N ARG A 162 -7.19 14.63 0.08
CA ARG A 162 -7.06 15.02 -1.32
C ARG A 162 -6.56 16.47 -1.40
N GLY A 163 -5.63 16.77 -2.28
CA GLY A 163 -5.08 18.11 -2.49
C GLY A 163 -4.19 18.64 -1.37
N SER A 164 -3.86 17.81 -0.37
CA SER A 164 -2.98 18.25 0.71
C SER A 164 -1.57 17.66 0.56
N PHE A 165 -0.58 18.50 0.82
CA PHE A 165 0.81 18.10 0.99
C PHE A 165 1.10 17.73 2.45
N LYS A 166 1.92 16.74 2.64
CA LYS A 166 2.51 16.40 3.92
C LYS A 166 3.95 15.97 3.72
N SER A 167 4.88 16.62 4.43
CA SER A 167 6.31 16.30 4.37
C SER A 167 6.57 14.80 4.53
N TYR A 168 7.37 14.25 3.64
CA TYR A 168 7.70 12.83 3.58
C TYR A 168 8.74 12.48 4.63
N ARG A 169 8.52 11.36 5.30
CA ARG A 169 9.46 10.81 6.28
C ARG A 169 10.55 10.06 5.55
N LYS A 170 11.79 10.31 5.91
CA LYS A 170 12.97 9.68 5.31
C LYS A 170 13.14 8.17 5.62
N GLY A 171 12.24 7.56 6.39
CA GLY A 171 12.37 6.16 6.81
C GLY A 171 12.41 5.16 5.66
N GLY A 172 11.63 5.40 4.59
CA GLY A 172 11.64 4.56 3.38
C GLY A 172 12.94 4.68 2.60
N VAL A 173 13.43 5.91 2.42
CA VAL A 173 14.70 6.20 1.74
C VAL A 173 15.88 5.60 2.52
N ARG A 174 15.90 5.76 3.84
CA ARG A 174 16.94 5.14 4.69
C ARG A 174 16.98 3.62 4.59
N LEU A 175 15.81 2.98 4.58
CA LEU A 175 15.75 1.55 4.36
C LEU A 175 16.26 1.17 2.96
N ALA A 176 15.95 1.97 1.95
CA ALA A 176 16.43 1.74 0.59
C ALA A 176 17.97 1.78 0.51
N ILE A 177 18.59 2.77 1.16
CA ILE A 177 20.04 2.89 1.25
C ILE A 177 20.64 1.70 2.02
N SER A 178 20.13 1.41 3.23
CA SER A 178 20.71 0.35 4.07
C SER A 178 20.58 -1.05 3.48
N ALA A 179 19.52 -1.28 2.71
CA ALA A 179 19.26 -2.56 2.05
C ALA A 179 19.81 -2.63 0.61
N HIS A 180 20.44 -1.58 0.12
CA HIS A 180 20.88 -1.46 -1.29
C HIS A 180 19.77 -1.81 -2.28
N SER A 181 18.54 -1.36 -1.98
CA SER A 181 17.32 -1.69 -2.72
C SER A 181 16.74 -0.45 -3.39
N ASP A 182 16.50 -0.51 -4.68
CA ASP A 182 15.96 0.61 -5.44
C ASP A 182 14.52 0.93 -5.04
N ILE A 183 14.08 2.16 -5.34
CA ILE A 183 12.76 2.68 -4.99
C ILE A 183 11.88 2.68 -6.23
N LEU A 184 10.65 2.17 -6.08
CA LEU A 184 9.58 2.30 -7.07
C LEU A 184 8.54 3.30 -6.55
N PRO A 185 8.52 4.54 -7.08
CA PRO A 185 7.55 5.54 -6.64
C PRO A 185 6.18 5.27 -7.27
N VAL A 186 5.11 5.43 -6.48
CA VAL A 186 3.73 5.18 -6.93
C VAL A 186 2.80 6.28 -6.46
N ALA A 187 2.27 7.05 -7.40
CA ALA A 187 1.24 8.05 -7.16
C ALA A 187 -0.16 7.49 -7.49
N GLN A 188 -1.20 8.04 -6.90
CA GLN A 188 -2.58 7.66 -7.21
C GLN A 188 -3.57 8.67 -6.62
N ASN A 189 -4.76 8.80 -7.22
CA ASN A 189 -5.78 9.77 -6.84
C ASN A 189 -7.00 9.15 -6.14
N SER A 190 -6.83 8.05 -5.40
CA SER A 190 -7.93 7.33 -4.74
C SER A 190 -8.71 8.17 -3.73
N GLY A 191 -8.09 9.23 -3.19
CA GLY A 191 -8.73 10.16 -2.28
C GLY A 191 -9.92 10.92 -2.88
N ALA A 192 -10.00 11.02 -4.22
CA ALA A 192 -11.12 11.64 -4.91
C ALA A 192 -12.42 10.82 -4.76
N VAL A 193 -12.32 9.49 -4.80
CA VAL A 193 -13.48 8.57 -4.81
C VAL A 193 -13.68 7.83 -3.50
N TRP A 194 -12.61 7.58 -2.75
CA TRP A 194 -12.64 6.94 -1.43
C TRP A 194 -11.79 7.73 -0.42
N PRO A 195 -12.25 8.91 0.02
CA PRO A 195 -11.50 9.73 0.96
C PRO A 195 -11.23 9.01 2.29
N ARG A 196 -10.15 9.41 2.96
CA ARG A 196 -9.86 8.92 4.32
C ARG A 196 -11.00 9.28 5.29
N ASN A 197 -11.24 8.41 6.27
CA ASN A 197 -12.20 8.62 7.36
C ASN A 197 -13.65 8.90 6.91
N THR A 198 -14.02 8.45 5.70
CA THR A 198 -15.41 8.55 5.24
C THR A 198 -15.98 7.18 4.94
N VAL A 199 -17.27 6.99 5.22
CA VAL A 199 -18.01 5.82 4.79
C VAL A 199 -18.37 5.92 3.32
N LEU A 200 -18.68 7.14 2.87
CA LEU A 200 -19.18 7.40 1.52
C LEU A 200 -18.10 7.15 0.47
N LYS A 201 -18.46 6.40 -0.54
CA LYS A 201 -17.68 6.15 -1.75
C LYS A 201 -18.40 6.74 -2.95
N ARG A 202 -17.65 7.43 -3.80
CA ARG A 202 -18.18 8.10 -5.01
C ARG A 202 -17.75 7.30 -6.23
N PRO A 203 -18.65 7.05 -7.20
CA PRO A 203 -18.25 6.45 -8.46
C PRO A 203 -17.14 7.27 -9.12
N GLY A 204 -16.23 6.61 -9.80
CA GLY A 204 -15.14 7.29 -10.50
C GLY A 204 -14.01 6.36 -10.90
N LEU A 205 -12.97 6.96 -11.45
CA LEU A 205 -11.76 6.29 -11.91
C LEU A 205 -10.59 6.66 -11.01
N ILE A 206 -9.90 5.63 -10.50
CA ILE A 206 -8.61 5.80 -9.84
C ILE A 206 -7.52 5.54 -10.88
N THR A 207 -6.62 6.48 -11.04
CA THR A 207 -5.41 6.28 -11.83
C THR A 207 -4.24 6.02 -10.89
N VAL A 208 -3.59 4.88 -11.10
CA VAL A 208 -2.33 4.53 -10.43
C VAL A 208 -1.21 4.83 -11.41
N SER A 209 -0.35 5.75 -11.07
CA SER A 209 0.86 6.05 -11.83
C SER A 209 2.08 5.43 -11.16
N ILE A 210 2.77 4.58 -11.90
CA ILE A 210 3.99 3.92 -11.47
C ILE A 210 5.15 4.61 -12.16
N GLY A 211 5.98 5.27 -11.38
CA GLY A 211 7.12 6.03 -11.88
C GLY A 211 8.31 5.18 -12.27
N PRO A 212 9.32 5.81 -12.88
CA PRO A 212 10.59 5.14 -13.14
C PRO A 212 11.26 4.75 -11.82
N ILE A 213 12.06 3.67 -11.87
CA ILE A 213 12.83 3.22 -10.72
C ILE A 213 13.86 4.30 -10.36
N ILE A 214 13.86 4.71 -9.10
CA ILE A 214 14.85 5.59 -8.51
C ILE A 214 15.99 4.71 -7.97
N THR A 215 17.14 4.76 -8.64
CA THR A 215 18.32 4.00 -8.26
C THR A 215 19.00 4.63 -7.05
N VAL A 216 19.29 3.81 -6.04
CA VAL A 216 19.88 4.26 -4.78
C VAL A 216 21.41 4.41 -4.88
N ALA A 217 22.06 3.64 -5.75
CA ALA A 217 23.53 3.66 -5.88
C ALA A 217 24.07 5.05 -6.23
N GLY A 218 25.03 5.51 -5.45
CA GLY A 218 25.74 6.78 -5.67
C GLY A 218 24.98 8.04 -5.22
N LYS A 219 23.80 7.88 -4.60
CA LYS A 219 23.00 9.02 -4.13
C LYS A 219 22.95 9.10 -2.60
N THR A 220 22.90 10.31 -2.10
CA THR A 220 22.69 10.61 -0.69
C THR A 220 21.21 10.48 -0.29
N GLU A 221 20.92 10.44 1.00
CA GLU A 221 19.56 10.44 1.55
C GLU A 221 18.75 11.67 1.07
N ASP A 222 19.39 12.84 1.04
CA ASP A 222 18.71 14.07 0.68
C ASP A 222 18.39 14.14 -0.82
N GLU A 223 19.30 13.67 -1.67
CA GLU A 223 19.08 13.58 -3.13
C GLU A 223 17.93 12.61 -3.45
N LEU A 224 17.92 11.42 -2.84
CA LEU A 224 16.85 10.44 -3.03
C LEU A 224 15.49 10.95 -2.53
N GLN A 225 15.50 11.65 -1.38
CA GLN A 225 14.29 12.23 -0.82
C GLN A 225 13.73 13.32 -1.72
N ALA A 226 14.59 14.21 -2.23
CA ALA A 226 14.20 15.30 -3.12
C ALA A 226 13.67 14.77 -4.46
N GLU A 227 14.32 13.75 -5.04
CA GLU A 227 13.89 13.11 -6.29
C GLU A 227 12.52 12.45 -6.13
N LEU A 228 12.31 11.71 -5.03
CA LEU A 228 11.04 11.07 -4.71
C LEU A 228 9.92 12.11 -4.54
N GLU A 229 10.15 13.16 -3.74
CA GLU A 229 9.15 14.19 -3.47
C GLU A 229 8.80 14.95 -4.74
N SER A 230 9.81 15.36 -5.52
CA SER A 230 9.61 16.07 -6.79
C SER A 230 8.76 15.26 -7.76
N TRP A 231 9.12 13.99 -7.98
CA TRP A 231 8.33 13.13 -8.85
C TRP A 231 6.91 12.93 -8.33
N MET A 232 6.77 12.59 -7.05
CA MET A 232 5.47 12.27 -6.45
C MET A 232 4.51 13.45 -6.50
N GLU A 233 4.96 14.66 -6.14
CA GLU A 233 4.08 15.83 -6.12
C GLU A 233 3.75 16.30 -7.54
N ALA A 234 4.71 16.28 -8.47
CA ALA A 234 4.42 16.58 -9.88
C ALA A 234 3.35 15.63 -10.43
N GLU A 235 3.46 14.35 -10.10
CA GLU A 235 2.53 13.34 -10.56
C GLU A 235 1.15 13.48 -9.91
N MET A 236 1.09 13.85 -8.63
CA MET A 236 -0.18 14.13 -7.95
C MET A 236 -0.90 15.33 -8.56
N HIS A 237 -0.17 16.40 -8.91
CA HIS A 237 -0.74 17.54 -9.64
C HIS A 237 -1.29 17.15 -11.02
N ARG A 238 -0.60 16.25 -11.71
CA ARG A 238 -1.05 15.72 -13.03
C ARG A 238 -2.31 14.85 -12.90
N LEU A 239 -2.35 13.96 -11.89
CA LEU A 239 -3.45 13.00 -11.70
C LEU A 239 -4.74 13.65 -11.16
N ASP A 240 -4.63 14.73 -10.45
CA ASP A 240 -5.76 15.37 -9.77
C ASP A 240 -5.61 16.90 -9.72
N PRO A 241 -5.50 17.56 -10.90
CA PRO A 241 -5.19 19.00 -10.95
C PRO A 241 -6.21 19.85 -10.19
N GLU A 242 -7.49 19.47 -10.23
CA GLU A 242 -8.55 20.21 -9.52
C GLU A 242 -8.32 20.27 -7.99
N ALA A 243 -7.63 19.29 -7.42
CA ALA A 243 -7.35 19.24 -5.99
C ALA A 243 -6.28 20.24 -5.55
N TYR A 244 -5.47 20.76 -6.50
CA TYR A 244 -4.30 21.60 -6.24
C TYR A 244 -4.42 23.00 -6.85
N MET A 245 -5.61 23.39 -7.35
CA MET A 245 -5.88 24.71 -7.93
C MET A 245 -6.14 25.82 -6.89
N HIS A 246 -5.69 25.67 -5.62
CA HIS A 246 -5.98 26.66 -4.56
C HIS A 246 -4.75 27.40 -4.11
#